data_222f03f25881d000dc8348c73033bce6
#
_entry.id   222f03f25881d000dc8348c73033bce6
#
_cell.length_a   1.000
_cell.length_b   1.000
_cell.length_c   1.000
_cell.angle_alpha   90.00
_cell.angle_beta   90.00
_cell.angle_gamma   90.00
#
_symmetry.space_group_name_H-M   'P 1'
#
loop_
_entity.id
_entity.type
_entity.pdbx_description
1 polymer ?
#
loop_
_entity_poly.entity_id
_entity_poly.type
_entity_poly.pdbx_seq_one_letter_code
_entity_poly.pdbx_strand_id
1 'polypeptide(L)'
;MRNSLSDLGRRERQIMDVLFRRGRATAADVLDDLPDPPSYSSVRSMLRLLEEKGYVAHDWDGPRHVFRPTADPRQVQRSAARHLLQTFFNNSMESAVAAMLGVADKPLTSDELDRLSKLIEQARKKGGRS
;
A
#
# COMPACT_ATOMS: atom_id res chain seq x y z
N MET A 1 17.88 0.99 10.94
CA MET A 1 16.48 0.86 11.32
C MET A 1 15.59 0.72 10.08
N ARG A 2 14.69 -0.20 10.11
CA ARG A 2 13.80 -0.42 8.98
C ARG A 2 12.49 0.31 9.12
N ASN A 3 12.08 0.98 8.05
CA ASN A 3 10.78 1.63 7.98
C ASN A 3 9.80 0.66 7.34
N SER A 4 9.37 -0.31 8.14
CA SER A 4 8.40 -1.29 7.70
C SER A 4 7.00 -0.86 8.11
N LEU A 5 6.05 -0.97 7.19
CA LEU A 5 4.67 -0.64 7.50
C LEU A 5 4.09 -1.51 8.61
N SER A 6 4.63 -2.71 8.78
CA SER A 6 4.17 -3.60 9.85
C SER A 6 4.51 -3.08 11.24
N ASP A 7 5.46 -2.13 11.34
CA ASP A 7 5.83 -1.53 12.61
C ASP A 7 4.90 -0.40 13.04
N LEU A 8 3.97 -0.01 12.18
CA LEU A 8 3.07 1.10 12.46
C LEU A 8 1.81 0.65 13.16
N GLY A 9 1.22 1.54 13.93
CA GLY A 9 -0.09 1.31 14.52
C GLY A 9 -1.19 1.31 13.47
N ARG A 10 -2.38 0.91 13.90
CA ARG A 10 -3.52 0.77 12.99
C ARG A 10 -3.85 2.08 12.26
N ARG A 11 -3.93 3.16 13.02
CA ARG A 11 -4.31 4.46 12.45
C ARG A 11 -3.22 5.01 11.53
N GLU A 12 -1.97 4.83 11.93
CA GLU A 12 -0.84 5.24 11.09
C GLU A 12 -0.85 4.50 9.75
N ARG A 13 -1.15 3.20 9.77
CA ARG A 13 -1.25 2.42 8.53
C ARG A 13 -2.38 2.92 7.64
N GLN A 14 -3.52 3.28 8.24
CA GLN A 14 -4.63 3.84 7.47
C GLN A 14 -4.23 5.13 6.77
N ILE A 15 -3.47 5.98 7.45
CA ILE A 15 -2.96 7.22 6.85
C ILE A 15 -2.01 6.91 5.69
N MET A 16 -1.11 5.94 5.88
CA MET A 16 -0.21 5.55 4.81
C MET A 16 -0.97 4.99 3.60
N ASP A 17 -2.04 4.23 3.85
CA ASP A 17 -2.88 3.73 2.76
C ASP A 17 -3.47 4.86 1.93
N VAL A 18 -3.95 5.92 2.59
CA VAL A 18 -4.48 7.09 1.89
C VAL A 18 -3.39 7.74 1.04
N LEU A 19 -2.21 7.92 1.61
CA LEU A 19 -1.10 8.56 0.91
C LEU A 19 -0.63 7.74 -0.29
N PHE A 20 -0.58 6.43 -0.16
CA PHE A 20 -0.22 5.57 -1.30
C PHE A 20 -1.27 5.62 -2.39
N ARG A 21 -2.55 5.68 -2.03
CA ARG A 21 -3.63 5.77 -3.01
C ARG A 21 -3.61 7.08 -3.77
N ARG A 22 -3.44 8.19 -3.04
CA ARG A 22 -3.47 9.53 -3.64
C ARG A 22 -2.13 9.96 -4.24
N GLY A 23 -1.04 9.38 -3.75
CA GLY A 23 0.30 9.82 -4.10
C GLY A 23 0.76 11.01 -3.29
N ARG A 24 -0.10 12.01 -3.12
CA ARG A 24 0.14 13.23 -2.35
C ARG A 24 -1.16 13.66 -1.72
N ALA A 25 -1.10 14.21 -0.51
CA ALA A 25 -2.31 14.67 0.17
C ALA A 25 -1.99 15.67 1.26
N THR A 26 -2.89 16.63 1.46
CA THR A 26 -2.86 17.50 2.63
C THR A 26 -3.45 16.76 3.82
N ALA A 27 -3.27 17.30 5.03
CA ALA A 27 -3.90 16.72 6.21
C ALA A 27 -5.43 16.67 6.07
N ALA A 28 -6.03 17.69 5.45
CA ALA A 28 -7.47 17.71 5.21
C ALA A 28 -7.89 16.58 4.26
N ASP A 29 -7.12 16.35 3.20
CA ASP A 29 -7.39 15.26 2.27
C ASP A 29 -7.33 13.90 2.96
N VAL A 30 -6.33 13.72 3.82
CA VAL A 30 -6.19 12.48 4.58
C VAL A 30 -7.40 12.28 5.49
N LEU A 31 -7.79 13.34 6.19
CA LEU A 31 -8.94 13.29 7.09
C LEU A 31 -10.20 12.86 6.34
N ASP A 32 -10.41 13.40 5.15
CA ASP A 32 -11.60 13.08 4.34
C ASP A 32 -11.67 11.61 3.94
N ASP A 33 -10.53 10.98 3.75
CA ASP A 33 -10.48 9.60 3.26
C ASP A 33 -10.37 8.55 4.36
N LEU A 34 -10.14 8.98 5.60
CA LEU A 34 -10.02 8.02 6.69
C LEU A 34 -11.40 7.46 7.09
N PRO A 35 -11.49 6.16 7.32
CA PRO A 35 -12.70 5.59 7.90
C PRO A 35 -12.80 6.01 9.36
N ASP A 36 -13.98 6.40 9.80
CA ASP A 36 -14.20 6.76 11.19
C ASP A 36 -13.15 7.78 11.64
N PRO A 37 -13.08 8.95 11.00
CA PRO A 37 -11.92 9.83 11.13
C PRO A 37 -11.78 10.42 12.53
N PRO A 38 -10.52 10.57 13.01
CA PRO A 38 -10.24 11.30 14.23
C PRO A 38 -10.33 12.81 13.97
N SER A 39 -9.93 13.62 14.94
CA SER A 39 -9.91 15.06 14.74
C SER A 39 -8.82 15.45 13.75
N TYR A 40 -8.98 16.62 13.16
CA TYR A 40 -8.00 17.19 12.25
C TYR A 40 -6.63 17.33 12.94
N SER A 41 -6.61 17.80 14.20
CA SER A 41 -5.34 17.94 14.90
C SER A 41 -4.68 16.60 15.18
N SER A 42 -5.45 15.54 15.39
CA SER A 42 -4.88 14.20 15.53
C SER A 42 -4.23 13.74 14.25
N VAL A 43 -4.87 13.99 13.11
CA VAL A 43 -4.29 13.64 11.80
C VAL A 43 -2.98 14.39 11.58
N ARG A 44 -2.96 15.69 11.91
CA ARG A 44 -1.74 16.49 11.77
C ARG A 44 -0.62 15.96 12.65
N SER A 45 -0.94 15.62 13.90
CA SER A 45 0.06 15.06 14.82
C SER A 45 0.61 13.73 14.32
N MET A 46 -0.26 12.87 13.80
CA MET A 46 0.18 11.57 13.28
C MET A 46 1.04 11.72 12.03
N LEU A 47 0.70 12.67 11.15
CA LEU A 47 1.52 12.95 9.98
C LEU A 47 2.90 13.46 10.38
N ARG A 48 2.97 14.32 11.40
CA ARG A 48 4.25 14.79 11.90
C ARG A 48 5.09 13.65 12.45
N LEU A 49 4.48 12.73 13.20
CA LEU A 49 5.19 11.58 13.73
C LEU A 49 5.68 10.67 12.61
N LEU A 50 4.85 10.46 11.58
CA LEU A 50 5.26 9.66 10.44
C LEU A 50 6.44 10.30 9.70
N GLU A 51 6.45 11.62 9.62
CA GLU A 51 7.58 12.32 9.01
C GLU A 51 8.84 12.18 9.85
N GLU A 52 8.72 12.31 11.17
CA GLU A 52 9.86 12.14 12.08
C GLU A 52 10.43 10.72 11.97
N LYS A 53 9.57 9.72 11.78
CA LYS A 53 9.99 8.32 11.63
C LYS A 53 10.55 8.02 10.24
N GLY A 54 10.39 8.93 9.30
CA GLY A 54 10.93 8.76 7.95
C GLY A 54 10.00 8.10 6.95
N TYR A 55 8.73 7.92 7.27
CA TYR A 55 7.76 7.29 6.36
C TYR A 55 7.17 8.26 5.36
N VAL A 56 7.09 9.52 5.71
CA VAL A 56 6.55 10.55 4.82
C VAL A 56 7.47 11.77 4.79
N ALA A 57 7.33 12.55 3.73
CA ALA A 57 7.95 13.88 3.63
C ALA A 57 6.87 14.84 3.19
N HIS A 58 7.13 16.13 3.31
CA HIS A 58 6.16 17.11 2.83
C HIS A 58 6.81 18.14 1.94
N ASP A 59 5.99 18.67 1.05
CA ASP A 59 6.32 19.83 0.21
C ASP A 59 5.34 20.93 0.55
N TRP A 60 5.68 22.16 0.17
CA TRP A 60 4.79 23.28 0.38
C TRP A 60 3.92 23.49 -0.86
N ASP A 61 2.66 23.81 -0.63
CA ASP A 61 1.73 24.27 -1.66
C ASP A 61 1.06 25.51 -1.11
N GLY A 62 1.67 26.68 -1.41
CA GLY A 62 1.27 27.90 -0.75
C GLY A 62 1.56 27.79 0.74
N PRO A 63 0.57 28.05 1.60
CA PRO A 63 0.76 27.94 3.05
C PRO A 63 0.56 26.51 3.57
N ARG A 64 0.23 25.55 2.71
CA ARG A 64 -0.13 24.20 3.16
C ARG A 64 0.99 23.22 2.95
N HIS A 65 1.07 22.24 3.86
CA HIS A 65 1.93 21.08 3.68
C HIS A 65 1.19 20.03 2.84
N VAL A 66 1.88 19.50 1.84
CA VAL A 66 1.38 18.37 1.05
C VAL A 66 2.31 17.20 1.33
N PHE A 67 1.77 16.14 1.91
CA PHE A 67 2.54 14.98 2.35
C PHE A 67 2.59 13.93 1.24
N ARG A 68 3.70 13.22 1.19
CA ARG A 68 3.90 12.11 0.25
C ARG A 68 4.69 11.01 0.95
N PRO A 69 4.47 9.75 0.56
CA PRO A 69 5.29 8.67 1.12
C PRO A 69 6.72 8.77 0.61
N THR A 70 7.67 8.40 1.46
CA THR A 70 9.08 8.36 1.09
C THR A 70 9.48 7.03 0.50
N ALA A 71 8.74 5.96 0.83
CA ALA A 71 9.06 4.62 0.36
C ALA A 71 8.69 4.44 -1.11
N ASP A 72 9.48 3.63 -1.79
CA ASP A 72 9.16 3.22 -3.15
C ASP A 72 7.86 2.40 -3.13
N PRO A 73 6.83 2.80 -3.90
CA PRO A 73 5.57 2.05 -3.94
C PRO A 73 5.77 0.57 -4.28
N ARG A 74 6.74 0.24 -5.10
CA ARG A 74 7.00 -1.16 -5.47
C ARG A 74 7.48 -1.98 -4.28
N GLN A 75 8.34 -1.38 -3.44
CA GLN A 75 8.80 -2.06 -2.24
C GLN A 75 7.67 -2.27 -1.25
N VAL A 76 6.80 -1.28 -1.11
CA VAL A 76 5.63 -1.37 -0.24
C VAL A 76 4.71 -2.48 -0.74
N GLN A 77 4.46 -2.53 -2.04
CA GLN A 77 3.63 -3.58 -2.63
C GLN A 77 4.19 -4.97 -2.37
N ARG A 78 5.49 -5.15 -2.54
CA ARG A 78 6.15 -6.43 -2.29
C ARG A 78 6.03 -6.84 -0.82
N SER A 79 6.26 -5.88 0.07
CA SER A 79 6.19 -6.14 1.50
C SER A 79 4.78 -6.55 1.91
N ALA A 80 3.78 -5.83 1.40
CA ALA A 80 2.38 -6.14 1.68
C ALA A 80 2.00 -7.51 1.14
N ALA A 81 2.40 -7.80 -0.09
CA ALA A 81 2.10 -9.08 -0.73
C ALA A 81 2.73 -10.24 0.05
N ARG A 82 3.99 -10.09 0.46
CA ARG A 82 4.68 -11.10 1.25
C ARG A 82 3.97 -11.34 2.58
N HIS A 83 3.57 -10.26 3.24
CA HIS A 83 2.86 -10.36 4.51
C HIS A 83 1.54 -11.13 4.35
N LEU A 84 0.76 -10.78 3.34
CA LEU A 84 -0.51 -11.46 3.07
C LEU A 84 -0.29 -12.94 2.78
N LEU A 85 0.69 -13.23 1.95
CA LEU A 85 0.98 -14.60 1.54
C LEU A 85 1.36 -15.46 2.75
N GLN A 86 2.22 -14.94 3.61
CA GLN A 86 2.69 -15.67 4.79
C GLN A 86 1.62 -15.76 5.87
N THR A 87 0.88 -14.68 6.10
CA THR A 87 -0.03 -14.58 7.24
C THR A 87 -1.35 -15.28 6.98
N PHE A 88 -1.92 -15.09 5.80
CA PHE A 88 -3.29 -15.55 5.53
C PHE A 88 -3.38 -16.71 4.56
N PHE A 89 -2.33 -16.97 3.79
CA PHE A 89 -2.39 -17.97 2.73
C PHE A 89 -1.38 -19.08 2.89
N ASN A 90 -0.72 -19.14 4.03
CA ASN A 90 0.24 -20.20 4.35
C ASN A 90 1.28 -20.40 3.24
N ASN A 91 1.72 -19.29 2.64
CA ASN A 91 2.66 -19.27 1.53
C ASN A 91 2.15 -19.93 0.24
N SER A 92 0.84 -20.15 0.14
CA SER A 92 0.27 -20.72 -1.06
C SER A 92 -0.10 -19.61 -2.04
N MET A 93 0.69 -19.48 -3.09
CA MET A 93 0.42 -18.50 -4.16
C MET A 93 -0.91 -18.82 -4.85
N GLU A 94 -1.20 -20.08 -5.06
CA GLU A 94 -2.44 -20.48 -5.69
C GLU A 94 -3.66 -20.02 -4.90
N SER A 95 -3.62 -20.22 -3.58
CA SER A 95 -4.72 -19.79 -2.71
C SER A 95 -4.87 -18.27 -2.72
N ALA A 96 -3.75 -17.56 -2.71
CA ALA A 96 -3.76 -16.09 -2.72
C ALA A 96 -4.36 -15.56 -4.01
N VAL A 97 -3.96 -16.12 -5.15
CA VAL A 97 -4.46 -15.69 -6.46
C VAL A 97 -5.96 -15.99 -6.56
N ALA A 98 -6.37 -17.19 -6.12
CA ALA A 98 -7.79 -17.54 -6.15
C ALA A 98 -8.62 -16.56 -5.31
N ALA A 99 -8.15 -16.21 -4.13
CA ALA A 99 -8.86 -15.26 -3.28
C ALA A 99 -8.94 -13.89 -3.92
N MET A 100 -7.84 -13.42 -4.51
CA MET A 100 -7.81 -12.09 -5.13
C MET A 100 -8.74 -12.02 -6.34
N LEU A 101 -8.77 -13.06 -7.15
CA LEU A 101 -9.70 -13.12 -8.28
C LEU A 101 -11.14 -13.12 -7.80
N GLY A 102 -11.40 -13.77 -6.65
CA GLY A 102 -12.74 -13.87 -6.11
C GLY A 102 -13.27 -12.56 -5.52
N VAL A 103 -12.39 -11.66 -5.06
CA VAL A 103 -12.81 -10.39 -4.44
C VAL A 103 -12.70 -9.20 -5.38
N ALA A 104 -12.30 -9.42 -6.62
CA ALA A 104 -12.20 -8.32 -7.58
C ALA A 104 -13.58 -7.70 -7.80
N ASP A 105 -13.68 -6.39 -7.65
CA ASP A 105 -14.96 -5.68 -7.76
C ASP A 105 -15.49 -5.67 -9.18
N LYS A 106 -14.60 -5.71 -10.17
CA LYS A 106 -14.96 -5.68 -11.57
C LYS A 106 -14.35 -6.89 -12.27
N PRO A 107 -15.04 -7.43 -13.29
CA PRO A 107 -14.45 -8.51 -14.07
C PRO A 107 -13.14 -8.06 -14.70
N LEU A 108 -12.19 -8.97 -14.80
CA LEU A 108 -10.92 -8.69 -15.46
C LEU A 108 -11.15 -8.57 -16.97
N THR A 109 -10.49 -7.59 -17.56
CA THR A 109 -10.56 -7.43 -19.01
C THR A 109 -9.73 -8.51 -19.71
N SER A 110 -9.99 -8.71 -20.99
CA SER A 110 -9.22 -9.65 -21.80
C SER A 110 -7.73 -9.29 -21.78
N ASP A 111 -7.42 -8.00 -21.87
CA ASP A 111 -6.02 -7.53 -21.83
C ASP A 111 -5.36 -7.81 -20.49
N GLU A 112 -6.09 -7.60 -19.39
CA GLU A 112 -5.57 -7.93 -18.07
C GLU A 112 -5.28 -9.41 -17.91
N LEU A 113 -6.19 -10.24 -18.41
CA LEU A 113 -6.01 -11.70 -18.37
C LEU A 113 -4.79 -12.13 -19.18
N ASP A 114 -4.59 -11.51 -20.34
CA ASP A 114 -3.41 -11.79 -21.17
C ASP A 114 -2.12 -11.42 -20.43
N ARG A 115 -2.09 -10.27 -19.76
CA ARG A 115 -0.91 -9.86 -19.02
C ARG A 115 -0.65 -10.78 -17.83
N LEU A 116 -1.71 -11.21 -17.14
CA LEU A 116 -1.56 -12.18 -16.05
C LEU A 116 -1.00 -13.51 -16.57
N SER A 117 -1.48 -13.96 -17.70
CA SER A 117 -0.97 -15.19 -18.32
C SER A 117 0.52 -15.09 -18.61
N LYS A 118 0.96 -13.93 -19.09
CA LYS A 118 2.39 -13.70 -19.35
C LYS A 118 3.21 -13.76 -18.08
N LEU A 119 2.70 -13.19 -17.00
CA LEU A 119 3.39 -13.24 -15.71
C LEU A 119 3.54 -14.68 -15.24
N ILE A 120 2.51 -15.49 -15.39
CA ILE A 120 2.53 -16.88 -15.00
C ILE A 120 3.55 -17.65 -15.85
N GLU A 121 3.58 -17.37 -17.15
CA GLU A 121 4.53 -18.03 -18.05
C GLU A 121 5.98 -17.68 -17.71
N GLN A 122 6.23 -16.41 -17.34
CA GLN A 122 7.56 -16.01 -16.91
C GLN A 122 7.97 -16.73 -15.62
N ALA A 123 7.04 -16.88 -14.69
CA ALA A 123 7.30 -17.59 -13.45
C ALA A 123 7.58 -19.07 -13.73
N ARG A 124 6.89 -19.67 -14.69
CA ARG A 124 7.11 -21.06 -15.08
C ARG A 124 8.52 -21.26 -15.64
N LYS A 125 8.97 -20.32 -16.45
CA LYS A 125 10.32 -20.40 -17.01
C LYS A 125 11.37 -20.33 -15.94
N LYS A 126 11.20 -19.46 -14.94
CA LYS A 126 12.12 -19.37 -13.82
C LYS A 126 12.12 -20.62 -12.98
N GLY A 127 10.95 -21.14 -12.66
CA GLY A 127 10.82 -22.35 -11.85
C GLY A 127 11.37 -23.58 -12.54
N GLY A 128 11.24 -23.65 -13.85
CA GLY A 128 11.70 -24.79 -14.65
C GLY A 128 13.19 -24.96 -14.68
N ARG A 129 13.95 -24.01 -14.14
CA ARG A 129 15.42 -24.10 -14.13
C ARG A 129 15.97 -24.77 -12.89
N SER A 130 15.17 -24.94 -11.91
CA SER A 130 15.62 -25.54 -10.65
C SER A 130 15.63 -27.05 -10.70
#